data_6898087b4189bffbfab6f9055134fe94
#
_entry.id   6898087b4189bffbfab6f9055134fe94
#
_cell.length_a   1.000
_cell.length_b   1.000
_cell.length_c   1.000
_cell.angle_alpha   90.00
_cell.angle_beta   90.00
_cell.angle_gamma   90.00
#
_symmetry.space_group_name_H-M   'P 1'
#
loop_
_entity.id
_entity.type
_entity.pdbx_description
1 polymer ?
#
loop_
_entity_poly.entity_id
_entity_poly.type
_entity_poly.pdbx_seq_one_letter_code
_entity_poly.pdbx_strand_id
1 'polypeptide(L)'
;MGDFYQNGIITTLHNLCRRPVEELERELMGFRKERPMSLVLPSLYSELEGPALKNIVKELAKVPYLEQIVISLDRANEEEYRHALAYFSELPQHVRVLWNDGPRLKALDMQLREQNLAPTEMGKGRNVWYCFGYVLAAGNSKSVALHDCDILTYSRDLVARLIYPVANPGFNYMFCKGYYARVADGTMNGRVSRLLVTPLIRALKKVCGPSDFLDYLDSYRYPLAGEFAMRTSILSDIRIPSDWGLEIGVLSEVWRNLNHHAVCQVDISDAYDHKHQPLSKEDTSKGLSRMSTDIS
;
A
#
# COMPACT_ATOMS: atom_id res chain seq x y z
N MET A 1 23.29 -20.12 -19.67
CA MET A 1 23.16 -19.33 -18.42
C MET A 1 22.15 -18.24 -18.69
N GLY A 2 21.11 -18.09 -17.88
CA GLY A 2 20.23 -16.93 -17.99
C GLY A 2 20.97 -15.70 -17.52
N ASP A 3 20.92 -14.62 -18.30
CA ASP A 3 21.49 -13.32 -17.93
C ASP A 3 20.72 -12.65 -16.77
N PHE A 4 19.79 -13.39 -16.20
CA PHE A 4 18.86 -12.90 -15.20
C PHE A 4 18.85 -13.80 -13.96
N TYR A 5 19.35 -13.26 -12.85
CA TYR A 5 19.30 -13.89 -11.55
C TYR A 5 18.18 -13.31 -10.71
N GLN A 6 17.18 -14.12 -10.39
CA GLN A 6 16.15 -13.78 -9.43
C GLN A 6 16.49 -14.40 -8.08
N ASN A 7 16.72 -13.56 -7.09
CA ASN A 7 16.92 -13.99 -5.71
C ASN A 7 15.56 -14.21 -5.02
N GLY A 8 15.47 -15.26 -4.18
CA GLY A 8 14.32 -15.47 -3.29
C GLY A 8 13.28 -16.45 -3.81
N ILE A 9 12.23 -16.62 -3.03
CA ILE A 9 11.21 -17.67 -3.16
C ILE A 9 9.86 -17.19 -3.69
N ILE A 10 9.67 -15.87 -3.89
CA ILE A 10 8.44 -15.30 -4.44
C ILE A 10 8.58 -14.97 -5.92
N THR A 11 7.46 -14.95 -6.63
CA THR A 11 7.46 -14.55 -8.05
C THR A 11 7.70 -13.06 -8.21
N THR A 12 8.60 -12.70 -9.13
CA THR A 12 8.83 -11.31 -9.54
C THR A 12 8.34 -11.10 -10.96
N LEU A 13 7.37 -10.21 -11.14
CA LEU A 13 6.84 -9.83 -12.43
C LEU A 13 7.55 -8.59 -12.95
N HIS A 14 8.28 -8.78 -14.04
CA HIS A 14 8.98 -7.71 -14.74
C HIS A 14 8.21 -7.26 -15.98
N ASN A 15 8.59 -6.13 -16.54
CA ASN A 15 8.15 -5.64 -17.86
C ASN A 15 6.65 -5.36 -18.02
N LEU A 16 5.85 -5.36 -16.96
CA LEU A 16 4.50 -4.81 -17.08
C LEU A 16 4.55 -3.33 -17.49
N CYS A 17 5.67 -2.65 -17.20
CA CYS A 17 5.93 -1.28 -17.64
C CYS A 17 6.03 -1.10 -19.16
N ARG A 18 6.32 -2.15 -19.93
CA ARG A 18 6.38 -2.08 -21.39
C ARG A 18 5.03 -2.28 -22.06
N ARG A 19 4.04 -2.80 -21.35
CA ARG A 19 2.68 -2.90 -21.87
C ARG A 19 2.00 -1.53 -21.77
N PRO A 20 1.37 -1.04 -22.85
CA PRO A 20 0.56 0.17 -22.79
C PRO A 20 -0.52 0.04 -21.69
N VAL A 21 -0.71 1.08 -20.91
CA VAL A 21 -1.68 1.07 -19.82
C VAL A 21 -3.10 0.79 -20.31
N GLU A 22 -3.42 1.25 -21.50
CA GLU A 22 -4.73 1.04 -22.15
C GLU A 22 -5.02 -0.46 -22.39
N GLU A 23 -3.98 -1.27 -22.63
CA GLU A 23 -4.15 -2.72 -22.76
C GLU A 23 -4.43 -3.36 -21.41
N LEU A 24 -3.67 -2.99 -20.38
CA LEU A 24 -3.90 -3.46 -19.00
C LEU A 24 -5.30 -3.08 -18.53
N GLU A 25 -5.72 -1.83 -18.75
CA GLU A 25 -7.04 -1.34 -18.37
C GLU A 25 -8.17 -2.08 -19.08
N ARG A 26 -8.00 -2.40 -20.37
CA ARG A 26 -8.98 -3.19 -21.13
C ARG A 26 -9.16 -4.58 -20.53
N GLU A 27 -8.09 -5.24 -20.15
CA GLU A 27 -8.14 -6.54 -19.48
C GLU A 27 -8.76 -6.42 -18.09
N LEU A 28 -8.35 -5.41 -17.29
CA LEU A 28 -8.92 -5.15 -15.96
C LEU A 28 -10.42 -4.85 -16.01
N MET A 29 -10.91 -4.16 -17.03
CA MET A 29 -12.36 -4.00 -17.28
C MET A 29 -13.06 -5.34 -17.51
N GLY A 30 -12.40 -6.29 -18.18
CA GLY A 30 -12.89 -7.66 -18.30
C GLY A 30 -12.93 -8.37 -16.95
N PHE A 31 -11.86 -8.28 -16.17
CA PHE A 31 -11.71 -8.92 -14.87
C PHE A 31 -12.66 -8.37 -13.80
N ARG A 32 -13.04 -7.08 -13.89
CA ARG A 32 -13.98 -6.42 -12.97
C ARG A 32 -15.29 -7.18 -12.80
N LYS A 33 -15.75 -7.88 -13.82
CA LYS A 33 -17.01 -8.65 -13.79
C LYS A 33 -16.96 -9.80 -12.76
N GLU A 34 -15.81 -10.41 -12.63
CA GLU A 34 -15.57 -11.54 -11.72
C GLU A 34 -14.87 -11.09 -10.42
N ARG A 35 -13.94 -10.14 -10.55
CA ARG A 35 -13.11 -9.62 -9.46
C ARG A 35 -13.17 -8.09 -9.42
N PRO A 36 -14.26 -7.50 -8.96
CA PRO A 36 -14.36 -6.07 -8.78
C PRO A 36 -13.27 -5.56 -7.83
N MET A 37 -12.74 -4.36 -8.11
CA MET A 37 -11.51 -3.83 -7.54
C MET A 37 -11.75 -2.54 -6.78
N SER A 38 -11.13 -2.40 -5.60
CA SER A 38 -11.09 -1.16 -4.83
C SER A 38 -9.67 -0.60 -4.76
N LEU A 39 -9.58 0.71 -4.60
CA LEU A 39 -8.36 1.40 -4.22
C LEU A 39 -8.55 2.04 -2.84
N VAL A 40 -7.55 1.90 -1.97
CA VAL A 40 -7.48 2.58 -0.67
C VAL A 40 -6.40 3.65 -0.71
N LEU A 41 -6.74 4.86 -0.26
CA LEU A 41 -5.87 6.02 -0.18
C LEU A 41 -5.89 6.59 1.25
N PRO A 42 -4.93 6.23 2.12
CA PRO A 42 -4.78 6.89 3.41
C PRO A 42 -4.24 8.30 3.20
N SER A 43 -4.99 9.31 3.63
CA SER A 43 -4.67 10.73 3.43
C SER A 43 -4.73 11.51 4.74
N LEU A 44 -3.75 12.38 4.93
CA LEU A 44 -3.87 13.51 5.85
C LEU A 44 -4.62 14.64 5.14
N TYR A 45 -5.35 15.46 5.89
CA TYR A 45 -5.98 16.64 5.29
C TYR A 45 -4.95 17.56 4.60
N SER A 46 -3.77 17.74 5.19
CA SER A 46 -2.68 18.56 4.61
C SER A 46 -2.21 18.11 3.21
N GLU A 47 -2.48 16.86 2.81
CA GLU A 47 -2.11 16.38 1.46
C GLU A 47 -3.04 16.97 0.38
N LEU A 48 -4.26 17.42 0.73
CA LEU A 48 -5.16 18.06 -0.20
C LEU A 48 -4.62 19.40 -0.74
N GLU A 49 -3.75 20.04 0.04
CA GLU A 49 -3.08 21.30 -0.36
C GLU A 49 -1.84 21.06 -1.22
N GLY A 50 -1.38 19.80 -1.28
CA GLY A 50 -0.15 19.42 -1.97
C GLY A 50 -0.36 19.12 -3.47
N PRO A 51 0.71 19.24 -4.28
CA PRO A 51 0.63 18.96 -5.72
C PRO A 51 0.44 17.47 -6.02
N ALA A 52 0.90 16.58 -5.15
CA ALA A 52 0.85 15.13 -5.34
C ALA A 52 -0.60 14.65 -5.43
N LEU A 53 -1.43 14.94 -4.44
CA LEU A 53 -2.82 14.46 -4.40
C LEU A 53 -3.66 15.03 -5.54
N LYS A 54 -3.42 16.27 -5.94
CA LYS A 54 -4.07 16.87 -7.11
C LYS A 54 -3.76 16.09 -8.40
N ASN A 55 -2.52 15.67 -8.60
CA ASN A 55 -2.13 14.83 -9.73
C ASN A 55 -2.75 13.42 -9.60
N ILE A 56 -2.76 12.82 -8.40
CA ILE A 56 -3.36 11.51 -8.14
C ILE A 56 -4.84 11.50 -8.53
N VAL A 57 -5.63 12.49 -8.09
CA VAL A 57 -7.06 12.62 -8.43
C VAL A 57 -7.25 12.73 -9.94
N LYS A 58 -6.45 13.58 -10.62
CA LYS A 58 -6.49 13.74 -12.08
C LYS A 58 -6.20 12.43 -12.83
N GLU A 59 -5.24 11.65 -12.37
CA GLU A 59 -4.89 10.37 -12.99
C GLU A 59 -5.94 9.30 -12.68
N LEU A 60 -6.44 9.22 -11.45
CA LEU A 60 -7.49 8.28 -11.04
C LEU A 60 -8.83 8.55 -11.73
N ALA A 61 -9.15 9.81 -12.06
CA ALA A 61 -10.35 10.14 -12.82
C ALA A 61 -10.41 9.47 -14.20
N LYS A 62 -9.25 9.05 -14.74
CA LYS A 62 -9.15 8.35 -16.04
C LYS A 62 -9.29 6.82 -15.90
N VAL A 63 -9.26 6.28 -14.67
CA VAL A 63 -9.24 4.82 -14.42
C VAL A 63 -10.65 4.24 -14.51
N PRO A 64 -10.97 3.34 -15.48
CA PRO A 64 -12.34 2.92 -15.72
C PRO A 64 -12.77 1.66 -14.93
N TYR A 65 -11.82 0.89 -14.40
CA TYR A 65 -12.07 -0.46 -13.87
C TYR A 65 -12.29 -0.52 -12.36
N LEU A 66 -11.99 0.56 -11.61
CA LEU A 66 -12.21 0.57 -10.15
C LEU A 66 -13.70 0.64 -9.82
N GLU A 67 -14.16 -0.24 -8.92
CA GLU A 67 -15.53 -0.23 -8.39
C GLU A 67 -15.71 0.90 -7.38
N GLN A 68 -14.73 1.09 -6.53
CA GLN A 68 -14.72 2.16 -5.53
C GLN A 68 -13.32 2.63 -5.18
N ILE A 69 -13.25 3.85 -4.66
CA ILE A 69 -12.08 4.43 -4.02
C ILE A 69 -12.45 4.77 -2.59
N VAL A 70 -11.70 4.21 -1.63
CA VAL A 70 -11.91 4.45 -0.19
C VAL A 70 -10.76 5.30 0.32
N ILE A 71 -11.10 6.47 0.84
CA ILE A 71 -10.14 7.45 1.33
C ILE A 71 -10.28 7.52 2.84
N SER A 72 -9.20 7.28 3.57
CA SER A 72 -9.14 7.58 5.00
C SER A 72 -8.64 8.99 5.19
N LEU A 73 -9.47 9.88 5.73
CA LEU A 73 -9.10 11.25 6.04
C LEU A 73 -8.77 11.38 7.53
N ASP A 74 -7.52 11.69 7.81
CA ASP A 74 -6.99 11.86 9.16
C ASP A 74 -6.59 13.32 9.41
N ARG A 75 -6.63 13.75 10.67
CA ARG A 75 -6.30 15.10 11.14
C ARG A 75 -7.13 16.17 10.44
N ALA A 76 -8.45 15.98 10.42
CA ALA A 76 -9.38 16.91 9.80
C ALA A 76 -10.51 17.27 10.77
N ASN A 77 -10.82 18.55 10.84
CA ASN A 77 -12.03 19.05 11.48
C ASN A 77 -13.26 18.91 10.54
N GLU A 78 -14.44 19.35 10.96
CA GLU A 78 -15.66 19.17 10.19
C GLU A 78 -15.69 20.01 8.89
N GLU A 79 -15.13 21.20 8.89
CA GLU A 79 -15.04 22.06 7.70
C GLU A 79 -14.06 21.45 6.68
N GLU A 80 -12.93 20.98 7.16
CA GLU A 80 -11.93 20.29 6.37
C GLU A 80 -12.47 18.97 5.79
N TYR A 81 -13.29 18.25 6.53
CA TYR A 81 -13.98 17.06 6.03
C TYR A 81 -14.95 17.41 4.90
N ARG A 82 -15.75 18.49 5.06
CA ARG A 82 -16.66 18.95 4.01
C ARG A 82 -15.90 19.37 2.76
N HIS A 83 -14.77 20.06 2.92
CA HIS A 83 -13.87 20.41 1.82
C HIS A 83 -13.34 19.14 1.12
N ALA A 84 -12.88 18.15 1.88
CA ALA A 84 -12.42 16.88 1.31
C ALA A 84 -13.50 16.14 0.52
N LEU A 85 -14.75 16.14 0.99
CA LEU A 85 -15.88 15.57 0.24
C LEU A 85 -16.08 16.25 -1.11
N ALA A 86 -16.01 17.58 -1.14
CA ALA A 86 -16.11 18.34 -2.39
C ALA A 86 -14.91 18.07 -3.32
N TYR A 87 -13.70 18.03 -2.76
CA TYR A 87 -12.47 17.76 -3.50
C TYR A 87 -12.49 16.40 -4.21
N PHE A 88 -12.86 15.34 -3.50
CA PHE A 88 -12.89 13.99 -4.08
C PHE A 88 -14.16 13.70 -4.90
N SER A 89 -15.15 14.58 -4.90
CA SER A 89 -16.33 14.45 -5.77
C SER A 89 -16.02 14.61 -7.27
N GLU A 90 -14.83 15.08 -7.62
CA GLU A 90 -14.34 15.12 -9.02
C GLU A 90 -14.07 13.72 -9.59
N LEU A 91 -13.91 12.70 -8.73
CA LEU A 91 -13.68 11.33 -9.17
C LEU A 91 -14.98 10.69 -9.66
N PRO A 92 -15.00 10.08 -10.86
CA PRO A 92 -16.19 9.46 -11.43
C PRO A 92 -16.57 8.11 -10.79
N GLN A 93 -15.63 7.50 -10.04
CA GLN A 93 -15.84 6.24 -9.35
C GLN A 93 -16.69 6.45 -8.08
N HIS A 94 -17.18 5.34 -7.51
CA HIS A 94 -17.81 5.40 -6.19
C HIS A 94 -16.77 5.74 -5.11
N VAL A 95 -16.85 6.96 -4.58
CA VAL A 95 -15.90 7.43 -3.56
C VAL A 95 -16.50 7.33 -2.16
N ARG A 96 -15.70 6.87 -1.21
CA ARG A 96 -16.00 6.92 0.22
C ARG A 96 -14.87 7.60 0.98
N VAL A 97 -15.18 8.68 1.66
CA VAL A 97 -14.27 9.36 2.57
C VAL A 97 -14.62 8.95 4.00
N LEU A 98 -13.72 8.22 4.65
CA LEU A 98 -13.82 7.84 6.05
C LEU A 98 -13.14 8.95 6.88
N TRP A 99 -13.94 9.68 7.63
CA TRP A 99 -13.44 10.75 8.49
C TRP A 99 -13.03 10.19 9.85
N ASN A 100 -11.74 9.97 10.06
CA ASN A 100 -11.20 9.32 11.26
C ASN A 100 -11.47 10.12 12.54
N ASP A 101 -11.48 11.45 12.45
CA ASP A 101 -11.77 12.35 13.55
C ASP A 101 -13.27 12.61 13.73
N GLY A 102 -14.09 12.05 12.86
CA GLY A 102 -15.52 12.26 12.85
C GLY A 102 -16.28 11.47 13.92
N PRO A 103 -17.51 11.91 14.28
CA PRO A 103 -18.26 11.33 15.39
C PRO A 103 -18.58 9.84 15.18
N ARG A 104 -18.84 9.41 13.93
CA ARG A 104 -19.22 8.01 13.65
C ARG A 104 -18.04 7.07 13.85
N LEU A 105 -16.85 7.42 13.32
CA LEU A 105 -15.67 6.55 13.44
C LEU A 105 -15.12 6.59 14.87
N LYS A 106 -15.19 7.74 15.56
CA LYS A 106 -14.85 7.83 17.00
C LYS A 106 -15.76 6.96 17.86
N ALA A 107 -17.06 6.92 17.59
CA ALA A 107 -17.98 6.05 18.32
C ALA A 107 -17.64 4.56 18.11
N LEU A 108 -17.33 4.16 16.87
CA LEU A 108 -16.88 2.81 16.56
C LEU A 108 -15.55 2.48 17.27
N ASP A 109 -14.57 3.40 17.23
CA ASP A 109 -13.27 3.26 17.91
C ASP A 109 -13.46 3.06 19.42
N MET A 110 -14.38 3.80 20.06
CA MET A 110 -14.70 3.62 21.48
C MET A 110 -15.25 2.22 21.77
N GLN A 111 -16.20 1.74 20.97
CA GLN A 111 -16.75 0.38 21.13
C GLN A 111 -15.66 -0.71 20.98
N LEU A 112 -14.78 -0.52 20.01
CA LEU A 112 -13.66 -1.44 19.78
C LEU A 112 -12.62 -1.40 20.93
N ARG A 113 -12.38 -0.21 21.52
CA ARG A 113 -11.50 -0.04 22.69
C ARG A 113 -12.03 -0.77 23.92
N GLU A 114 -13.33 -0.73 24.17
CA GLU A 114 -13.98 -1.47 25.26
C GLU A 114 -13.73 -2.99 25.16
N GLN A 115 -13.54 -3.49 23.93
CA GLN A 115 -13.27 -4.89 23.65
C GLN A 115 -11.77 -5.20 23.41
N ASN A 116 -10.88 -4.23 23.59
CA ASN A 116 -9.43 -4.32 23.28
C ASN A 116 -9.14 -4.71 21.81
N LEU A 117 -9.99 -4.28 20.88
CA LEU A 117 -9.87 -4.55 19.44
C LEU A 117 -9.46 -3.33 18.62
N ALA A 118 -9.48 -2.13 19.20
CA ALA A 118 -9.12 -0.92 18.47
C ALA A 118 -7.61 -0.84 18.21
N PRO A 119 -7.19 -0.25 17.07
CA PRO A 119 -5.79 0.12 16.84
C PRO A 119 -5.30 1.05 17.96
N THR A 120 -4.11 0.75 18.49
CA THR A 120 -3.57 1.47 19.66
C THR A 120 -2.94 2.81 19.29
N GLU A 121 -2.35 2.92 18.11
CA GLU A 121 -1.62 4.10 17.66
C GLU A 121 -2.37 4.85 16.55
N MET A 122 -2.19 6.18 16.52
CA MET A 122 -2.66 7.02 15.43
C MET A 122 -1.60 7.06 14.32
N GLY A 123 -1.98 6.70 13.09
CA GLY A 123 -1.05 6.70 11.97
C GLY A 123 -1.61 6.01 10.73
N LYS A 124 -0.75 5.82 9.74
CA LYS A 124 -1.10 5.19 8.45
C LYS A 124 -1.73 3.81 8.64
N GLY A 125 -1.14 2.98 9.50
CA GLY A 125 -1.65 1.63 9.76
C GLY A 125 -3.08 1.61 10.28
N ARG A 126 -3.43 2.50 11.24
CA ARG A 126 -4.80 2.67 11.72
C ARG A 126 -5.74 3.10 10.59
N ASN A 127 -5.31 4.04 9.75
CA ASN A 127 -6.10 4.54 8.62
C ASN A 127 -6.40 3.41 7.63
N VAL A 128 -5.40 2.62 7.30
CA VAL A 128 -5.52 1.43 6.43
C VAL A 128 -6.44 0.40 7.05
N TRP A 129 -6.34 0.14 8.36
CA TRP A 129 -7.17 -0.81 9.08
C TRP A 129 -8.67 -0.47 8.97
N TYR A 130 -9.05 0.81 9.19
CA TYR A 130 -10.44 1.24 9.02
C TYR A 130 -10.90 1.15 7.56
N CYS A 131 -10.06 1.50 6.60
CA CYS A 131 -10.39 1.35 5.18
C CYS A 131 -10.65 -0.10 4.80
N PHE A 132 -9.82 -1.02 5.25
CA PHE A 132 -10.01 -2.43 4.97
C PHE A 132 -11.24 -3.00 5.66
N GLY A 133 -11.53 -2.58 6.90
CA GLY A 133 -12.78 -2.89 7.58
C GLY A 133 -14.00 -2.42 6.78
N TYR A 134 -13.94 -1.20 6.22
CA TYR A 134 -15.00 -0.70 5.35
C TYR A 134 -15.12 -1.52 4.04
N VAL A 135 -14.00 -1.85 3.40
CA VAL A 135 -14.01 -2.67 2.17
C VAL A 135 -14.65 -4.03 2.42
N LEU A 136 -14.34 -4.68 3.55
CA LEU A 136 -14.98 -5.93 3.97
C LEU A 136 -16.48 -5.77 4.21
N ALA A 137 -16.87 -4.74 4.96
CA ALA A 137 -18.27 -4.49 5.29
C ALA A 137 -19.12 -4.13 4.06
N ALA A 138 -18.55 -3.39 3.10
CA ALA A 138 -19.20 -3.05 1.84
C ALA A 138 -19.40 -4.28 0.93
N GLY A 139 -18.49 -5.24 0.95
CA GLY A 139 -18.62 -6.53 0.26
C GLY A 139 -18.64 -6.48 -1.27
N ASN A 140 -18.39 -5.29 -1.86
CA ASN A 140 -18.52 -5.04 -3.29
C ASN A 140 -17.21 -5.19 -4.08
N SER A 141 -16.13 -5.65 -3.43
CA SER A 141 -14.82 -5.83 -4.04
C SER A 141 -14.23 -7.19 -3.72
N LYS A 142 -13.49 -7.74 -4.68
CA LYS A 142 -12.74 -9.00 -4.54
C LYS A 142 -11.23 -8.79 -4.51
N SER A 143 -10.77 -7.59 -4.92
CA SER A 143 -9.38 -7.19 -4.86
C SER A 143 -9.29 -5.75 -4.36
N VAL A 144 -8.26 -5.45 -3.60
CA VAL A 144 -7.99 -4.11 -3.07
C VAL A 144 -6.52 -3.76 -3.27
N ALA A 145 -6.25 -2.55 -3.71
CA ALA A 145 -4.90 -1.96 -3.75
C ALA A 145 -4.80 -0.84 -2.73
N LEU A 146 -3.60 -0.62 -2.21
CA LEU A 146 -3.23 0.51 -1.35
C LEU A 146 -2.18 1.36 -2.05
N HIS A 147 -2.38 2.67 -2.11
CA HIS A 147 -1.41 3.67 -2.57
C HIS A 147 -1.28 4.81 -1.58
N ASP A 148 -0.09 5.38 -1.50
CA ASP A 148 0.16 6.59 -0.72
C ASP A 148 -0.37 7.84 -1.46
N CYS A 149 -0.74 8.88 -0.70
CA CYS A 149 -1.30 10.13 -1.23
C CYS A 149 -0.24 11.19 -1.55
N ASP A 150 1.04 10.93 -1.31
CA ASP A 150 2.15 11.88 -1.47
C ASP A 150 3.08 11.56 -2.66
N ILE A 151 2.65 10.68 -3.58
CA ILE A 151 3.39 10.28 -4.76
C ILE A 151 3.37 11.39 -5.81
N LEU A 152 4.49 12.07 -6.02
CA LEU A 152 4.62 13.17 -6.97
C LEU A 152 4.58 12.71 -8.43
N THR A 153 5.15 11.54 -8.71
CA THR A 153 5.24 10.92 -10.04
C THR A 153 4.09 9.98 -10.35
N TYR A 154 2.94 10.17 -9.69
CA TYR A 154 1.78 9.28 -9.86
C TYR A 154 1.26 9.28 -11.29
N SER A 155 1.05 8.08 -11.82
CA SER A 155 0.30 7.85 -13.06
C SER A 155 -0.70 6.71 -12.85
N ARG A 156 -1.73 6.62 -13.69
CA ARG A 156 -2.72 5.52 -13.65
C ARG A 156 -2.12 4.14 -13.89
N ASP A 157 -0.91 4.10 -14.48
CA ASP A 157 -0.13 2.88 -14.63
C ASP A 157 0.17 2.19 -13.31
N LEU A 158 0.45 2.96 -12.24
CA LEU A 158 0.83 2.40 -10.94
C LEU A 158 -0.26 1.46 -10.41
N VAL A 159 -1.51 1.94 -10.41
CA VAL A 159 -2.63 1.12 -9.91
C VAL A 159 -2.95 -0.03 -10.85
N ALA A 160 -2.87 0.18 -12.18
CA ALA A 160 -3.11 -0.88 -13.15
C ALA A 160 -2.12 -2.04 -12.97
N ARG A 161 -0.83 -1.74 -12.89
CA ARG A 161 0.24 -2.75 -12.73
C ARG A 161 0.16 -3.47 -11.40
N LEU A 162 -0.10 -2.71 -10.32
CA LEU A 162 -0.14 -3.27 -8.97
C LEU A 162 -1.31 -4.23 -8.76
N ILE A 163 -2.50 -3.88 -9.23
CA ILE A 163 -3.70 -4.66 -8.99
C ILE A 163 -3.86 -5.83 -9.97
N TYR A 164 -3.22 -5.74 -11.15
CA TYR A 164 -3.35 -6.72 -12.23
C TYR A 164 -3.10 -8.16 -11.78
N PRO A 165 -2.02 -8.50 -11.04
CA PRO A 165 -1.75 -9.89 -10.66
C PRO A 165 -2.83 -10.51 -9.77
N VAL A 166 -3.44 -9.74 -8.87
CA VAL A 166 -4.47 -10.23 -7.93
C VAL A 166 -5.87 -10.18 -8.53
N ALA A 167 -6.10 -9.29 -9.50
CA ALA A 167 -7.37 -9.15 -10.19
C ALA A 167 -7.54 -10.13 -11.36
N ASN A 168 -6.43 -10.60 -11.97
CA ASN A 168 -6.48 -11.49 -13.12
C ASN A 168 -7.03 -12.87 -12.72
N PRO A 169 -8.18 -13.34 -13.31
CA PRO A 169 -8.76 -14.65 -13.01
C PRO A 169 -7.87 -15.82 -13.36
N GLY A 170 -6.98 -15.66 -14.35
CA GLY A 170 -6.02 -16.69 -14.75
C GLY A 170 -4.82 -16.85 -13.81
N PHE A 171 -4.67 -15.94 -12.81
CA PHE A 171 -3.59 -16.00 -11.82
C PHE A 171 -4.10 -16.41 -10.45
N ASN A 172 -3.27 -17.16 -9.72
CA ASN A 172 -3.56 -17.58 -8.34
C ASN A 172 -2.93 -16.69 -7.28
N TYR A 173 -2.41 -15.51 -7.66
CA TYR A 173 -1.86 -14.59 -6.68
C TYR A 173 -2.95 -14.00 -5.79
N MET A 174 -2.70 -14.03 -4.49
CA MET A 174 -3.55 -13.46 -3.46
C MET A 174 -2.98 -12.15 -2.89
N PHE A 175 -1.65 -12.00 -3.00
CA PHE A 175 -0.94 -10.79 -2.57
C PHE A 175 0.10 -10.38 -3.63
N CYS A 176 0.18 -9.08 -3.89
CA CYS A 176 1.15 -8.48 -4.79
C CYS A 176 1.78 -7.24 -4.13
N LYS A 177 3.10 -7.19 -4.03
CA LYS A 177 3.87 -6.05 -3.55
C LYS A 177 4.39 -5.23 -4.72
N GLY A 178 4.17 -3.92 -4.70
CA GLY A 178 4.82 -3.02 -5.65
C GLY A 178 6.31 -2.86 -5.33
N TYR A 179 7.14 -2.73 -6.36
CA TYR A 179 8.49 -2.23 -6.22
C TYR A 179 8.85 -1.26 -7.34
N TYR A 180 9.82 -0.43 -7.11
CA TYR A 180 10.24 0.64 -8.00
C TYR A 180 11.62 1.15 -7.61
N ALA A 181 12.30 1.80 -8.55
CA ALA A 181 13.53 2.51 -8.27
C ALA A 181 13.23 3.91 -7.70
N ARG A 182 13.67 4.18 -6.47
CA ARG A 182 13.54 5.50 -5.84
C ARG A 182 14.70 6.38 -6.25
N VAL A 183 14.64 6.88 -7.47
CA VAL A 183 15.63 7.83 -7.99
C VAL A 183 14.95 9.17 -8.24
N ALA A 184 15.43 10.22 -7.58
CA ALA A 184 15.02 11.60 -7.79
C ALA A 184 16.25 12.49 -7.79
N ASP A 185 16.32 13.46 -8.68
CA ASP A 185 17.41 14.43 -8.81
C ASP A 185 18.81 13.79 -8.87
N GLY A 186 18.94 12.66 -9.60
CA GLY A 186 20.19 11.91 -9.71
C GLY A 186 20.63 11.21 -8.42
N THR A 187 19.78 11.19 -7.39
CA THR A 187 20.08 10.61 -6.08
C THR A 187 19.22 9.36 -5.82
N MET A 188 19.87 8.28 -5.36
CA MET A 188 19.17 7.07 -4.96
C MET A 188 18.60 7.20 -3.53
N ASN A 189 17.29 7.29 -3.41
CA ASN A 189 16.54 7.33 -2.17
C ASN A 189 16.27 5.93 -1.56
N GLY A 190 15.39 5.80 -0.58
CA GLY A 190 15.07 4.52 0.08
C GLY A 190 16.14 4.09 1.08
N ARG A 191 16.69 5.03 1.84
CA ARG A 191 17.80 4.80 2.80
C ARG A 191 17.48 3.74 3.84
N VAL A 192 16.27 3.71 4.41
CA VAL A 192 15.90 2.74 5.44
C VAL A 192 15.93 1.31 4.88
N SER A 193 15.34 1.07 3.71
CA SER A 193 15.42 -0.26 3.08
C SER A 193 16.85 -0.68 2.78
N ARG A 194 17.67 0.21 2.16
CA ARG A 194 19.02 -0.13 1.73
C ARG A 194 20.05 -0.23 2.87
N LEU A 195 19.95 0.66 3.85
CA LEU A 195 20.99 0.82 4.88
C LEU A 195 20.63 0.12 6.20
N LEU A 196 19.37 -0.23 6.42
CA LEU A 196 18.92 -0.92 7.62
C LEU A 196 18.28 -2.27 7.28
N VAL A 197 17.11 -2.29 6.64
CA VAL A 197 16.28 -3.49 6.51
C VAL A 197 17.00 -4.62 5.77
N THR A 198 17.50 -4.36 4.57
CA THR A 198 18.22 -5.38 3.78
C THR A 198 19.49 -5.89 4.48
N PRO A 199 20.39 -5.03 5.01
CA PRO A 199 21.52 -5.50 5.80
C PRO A 199 21.13 -6.26 7.06
N LEU A 200 20.07 -5.84 7.77
CA LEU A 200 19.58 -6.52 8.99
C LEU A 200 19.10 -7.94 8.68
N ILE A 201 18.24 -8.10 7.65
CA ILE A 201 17.77 -9.42 7.22
C ILE A 201 18.96 -10.33 6.90
N ARG A 202 19.94 -9.83 6.15
CA ARG A 202 21.13 -10.61 5.78
C ARG A 202 22.03 -10.92 6.97
N ALA A 203 22.13 -10.03 7.95
CA ALA A 203 22.85 -10.29 9.19
C ALA A 203 22.14 -11.37 10.03
N LEU A 204 20.82 -11.28 10.16
CA LEU A 204 20.01 -12.28 10.85
C LEU A 204 20.14 -13.67 10.20
N LYS A 205 20.11 -13.77 8.88
CA LYS A 205 20.38 -15.05 8.17
C LYS A 205 21.73 -15.65 8.52
N LYS A 206 22.76 -14.82 8.73
CA LYS A 206 24.10 -15.30 9.15
C LYS A 206 24.16 -15.74 10.60
N VAL A 207 23.44 -15.05 11.50
CA VAL A 207 23.48 -15.31 12.95
C VAL A 207 22.52 -16.43 13.35
N CYS A 208 21.31 -16.41 12.82
CA CYS A 208 20.25 -17.37 13.16
C CYS A 208 20.32 -18.66 12.32
N GLY A 209 21.09 -18.65 11.22
CA GLY A 209 21.12 -19.75 10.27
C GLY A 209 19.96 -19.70 9.25
N PRO A 210 19.76 -20.78 8.47
CA PRO A 210 18.71 -20.86 7.46
C PRO A 210 17.33 -20.63 8.04
N SER A 211 16.53 -19.78 7.37
CA SER A 211 15.17 -19.46 7.78
C SER A 211 14.35 -19.10 6.54
N ASP A 212 13.31 -19.87 6.26
CA ASP A 212 12.42 -19.65 5.14
C ASP A 212 11.73 -18.28 5.22
N PHE A 213 11.43 -17.80 6.43
CA PHE A 213 10.87 -16.47 6.65
C PHE A 213 11.86 -15.35 6.28
N LEU A 214 13.13 -15.48 6.65
CA LEU A 214 14.14 -14.51 6.28
C LEU A 214 14.46 -14.56 4.78
N ASP A 215 14.41 -15.73 4.16
CA ASP A 215 14.52 -15.89 2.71
C ASP A 215 13.34 -15.25 1.97
N TYR A 216 12.14 -15.39 2.52
CA TYR A 216 10.95 -14.72 2.02
C TYR A 216 11.09 -13.20 2.09
N LEU A 217 11.50 -12.63 3.22
CA LEU A 217 11.71 -11.18 3.37
C LEU A 217 12.83 -10.66 2.46
N ASP A 218 13.94 -11.41 2.30
CA ASP A 218 15.06 -11.05 1.42
C ASP A 218 14.69 -11.16 -0.08
N SER A 219 13.56 -11.80 -0.40
CA SER A 219 13.04 -11.90 -1.77
C SER A 219 12.48 -10.60 -2.31
N TYR A 220 12.02 -9.71 -1.44
CA TYR A 220 11.42 -8.45 -1.85
C TYR A 220 12.48 -7.43 -2.28
N ARG A 221 12.30 -6.87 -3.48
CA ARG A 221 13.18 -5.80 -4.00
C ARG A 221 13.05 -4.51 -3.21
N TYR A 222 11.82 -4.23 -2.74
CA TYR A 222 11.56 -3.08 -1.89
C TYR A 222 10.50 -3.43 -0.81
N PRO A 223 10.91 -4.06 0.31
CA PRO A 223 9.96 -4.53 1.33
C PRO A 223 9.15 -3.41 1.99
N LEU A 224 9.72 -2.20 2.08
CA LEU A 224 9.06 -1.01 2.64
C LEU A 224 8.27 -0.18 1.62
N ALA A 225 7.99 -0.68 0.41
CA ALA A 225 7.07 0.01 -0.48
C ALA A 225 5.69 0.14 0.19
N GLY A 226 5.07 1.32 0.15
CA GLY A 226 3.72 1.54 0.66
C GLY A 226 2.66 0.85 -0.19
N GLU A 227 2.98 0.54 -1.43
CA GLU A 227 2.06 0.04 -2.44
C GLU A 227 2.01 -1.48 -2.42
N PHE A 228 0.82 -2.00 -2.16
CA PHE A 228 0.52 -3.43 -2.31
C PHE A 228 -0.95 -3.65 -2.70
N ALA A 229 -1.23 -4.79 -3.27
CA ALA A 229 -2.59 -5.23 -3.58
C ALA A 229 -2.82 -6.64 -3.06
N MET A 230 -4.07 -6.95 -2.70
CA MET A 230 -4.44 -8.27 -2.24
C MET A 230 -5.88 -8.61 -2.57
N ARG A 231 -6.21 -9.89 -2.53
CA ARG A 231 -7.61 -10.34 -2.57
C ARG A 231 -8.28 -10.02 -1.24
N THR A 232 -9.52 -9.54 -1.29
CA THR A 232 -10.25 -9.16 -0.07
C THR A 232 -10.53 -10.34 0.87
N SER A 233 -10.49 -11.57 0.35
CA SER A 233 -10.66 -12.78 1.16
C SER A 233 -9.61 -12.98 2.25
N ILE A 234 -8.43 -12.34 2.13
CA ILE A 234 -7.39 -12.45 3.16
C ILE A 234 -7.43 -11.31 4.19
N LEU A 235 -8.24 -10.28 3.96
CA LEU A 235 -8.28 -9.12 4.87
C LEU A 235 -8.80 -9.47 6.27
N SER A 236 -9.68 -10.48 6.38
CA SER A 236 -10.19 -10.94 7.68
C SER A 236 -9.16 -11.75 8.48
N ASP A 237 -8.14 -12.27 7.81
CA ASP A 237 -7.21 -13.24 8.38
C ASP A 237 -5.88 -12.60 8.79
N ILE A 238 -5.61 -11.37 8.29
CA ILE A 238 -4.37 -10.65 8.56
C ILE A 238 -4.53 -9.59 9.66
N ARG A 239 -3.50 -9.47 10.48
CA ARG A 239 -3.38 -8.39 11.46
C ARG A 239 -2.60 -7.24 10.83
N ILE A 240 -3.07 -6.02 11.04
CA ILE A 240 -2.47 -4.82 10.47
C ILE A 240 -1.90 -3.99 11.60
N PRO A 241 -0.57 -3.78 11.64
CA PRO A 241 0.05 -2.87 12.59
C PRO A 241 -0.50 -1.45 12.44
N SER A 242 -0.71 -0.77 13.56
CA SER A 242 -1.21 0.61 13.57
C SER A 242 -0.12 1.68 13.44
N ASP A 243 1.16 1.28 13.57
CA ASP A 243 2.35 2.13 13.55
C ASP A 243 3.10 2.12 12.19
N TRP A 244 4.38 2.52 12.21
CA TRP A 244 5.28 2.49 11.05
C TRP A 244 5.70 1.08 10.62
N GLY A 245 5.37 0.05 11.38
CA GLY A 245 5.58 -1.36 11.05
C GLY A 245 4.58 -1.93 10.04
N LEU A 246 3.67 -1.11 9.50
CA LEU A 246 2.61 -1.54 8.58
C LEU A 246 3.12 -2.44 7.46
N GLU A 247 4.13 -2.00 6.71
CA GLU A 247 4.60 -2.71 5.52
C GLU A 247 5.22 -4.06 5.88
N ILE A 248 6.11 -4.10 6.88
CA ILE A 248 6.75 -5.34 7.32
C ILE A 248 5.75 -6.25 8.03
N GLY A 249 4.87 -5.70 8.85
CA GLY A 249 3.83 -6.48 9.53
C GLY A 249 2.86 -7.14 8.54
N VAL A 250 2.44 -6.43 7.50
CA VAL A 250 1.62 -7.03 6.41
C VAL A 250 2.39 -8.16 5.71
N LEU A 251 3.69 -8.00 5.42
CA LEU A 251 4.49 -9.08 4.83
C LEU A 251 4.58 -10.29 5.77
N SER A 252 4.72 -10.08 7.07
CA SER A 252 4.76 -11.15 8.06
C SER A 252 3.42 -11.90 8.15
N GLU A 253 2.30 -11.18 8.11
CA GLU A 253 0.97 -11.79 8.10
C GLU A 253 0.69 -12.53 6.78
N VAL A 254 1.14 -11.98 5.65
CA VAL A 254 1.07 -12.68 4.35
C VAL A 254 1.85 -14.00 4.40
N TRP A 255 3.06 -14.01 4.97
CA TRP A 255 3.83 -15.23 5.19
C TRP A 255 3.10 -16.26 6.04
N ARG A 256 2.45 -15.82 7.11
CA ARG A 256 1.72 -16.72 8.04
C ARG A 256 0.48 -17.36 7.41
N ASN A 257 -0.19 -16.65 6.52
CA ASN A 257 -1.51 -17.02 6.02
C ASN A 257 -1.50 -17.55 4.58
N LEU A 258 -0.45 -17.31 3.80
CA LEU A 258 -0.39 -17.68 2.39
C LEU A 258 0.82 -18.55 2.07
N ASN A 259 0.63 -19.43 1.10
CA ASN A 259 1.76 -20.09 0.45
C ASN A 259 2.52 -19.07 -0.42
N HIS A 260 3.84 -19.15 -0.46
CA HIS A 260 4.69 -18.25 -1.25
C HIS A 260 4.37 -18.26 -2.75
N HIS A 261 3.81 -19.34 -3.30
CA HIS A 261 3.32 -19.39 -4.69
C HIS A 261 2.09 -18.49 -4.94
N ALA A 262 1.37 -18.10 -3.90
CA ALA A 262 0.26 -17.16 -3.99
C ALA A 262 0.71 -15.69 -3.81
N VAL A 263 2.02 -15.46 -3.72
CA VAL A 263 2.63 -14.15 -3.47
C VAL A 263 3.52 -13.75 -4.64
N CYS A 264 3.38 -12.50 -5.07
CA CYS A 264 4.27 -11.92 -6.07
C CYS A 264 4.67 -10.48 -5.72
N GLN A 265 5.66 -9.98 -6.45
CA GLN A 265 5.99 -8.57 -6.50
C GLN A 265 6.03 -8.11 -7.95
N VAL A 266 5.73 -6.85 -8.20
CA VAL A 266 5.63 -6.28 -9.55
C VAL A 266 6.32 -4.94 -9.65
N ASP A 267 7.02 -4.71 -10.76
CA ASP A 267 7.56 -3.42 -11.12
C ASP A 267 6.43 -2.47 -11.54
N ILE A 268 6.18 -1.44 -10.75
CA ILE A 268 5.07 -0.51 -10.99
C ILE A 268 5.48 0.81 -11.59
N SER A 269 6.77 1.19 -11.52
CA SER A 269 7.23 2.48 -12.04
C SER A 269 8.73 2.51 -12.29
N ASP A 270 9.12 3.09 -13.42
CA ASP A 270 10.52 3.37 -13.76
C ASP A 270 11.09 4.56 -12.97
N ALA A 271 10.22 5.47 -12.50
CA ALA A 271 10.59 6.62 -11.69
C ALA A 271 9.54 6.83 -10.59
N TYR A 272 9.98 6.87 -9.35
CA TYR A 272 9.10 7.04 -8.21
C TYR A 272 9.67 8.05 -7.23
N ASP A 273 8.95 9.15 -7.08
CA ASP A 273 9.27 10.20 -6.12
C ASP A 273 8.06 10.53 -5.25
N HIS A 274 8.31 10.74 -3.97
CA HIS A 274 7.32 11.16 -2.98
C HIS A 274 7.98 12.05 -1.93
N LYS A 275 7.17 12.66 -1.10
CA LYS A 275 7.61 13.53 0.00
C LYS A 275 8.65 12.83 0.89
N HIS A 276 9.80 13.45 1.08
CA HIS A 276 10.88 12.90 1.90
C HIS A 276 10.68 13.22 3.39
N GLN A 277 10.81 12.20 4.24
CA GLN A 277 10.88 12.41 5.68
C GLN A 277 12.26 12.93 6.08
N PRO A 278 12.35 14.04 6.84
CA PRO A 278 13.63 14.54 7.32
C PRO A 278 14.28 13.58 8.32
N LEU A 279 15.61 13.58 8.34
CA LEU A 279 16.37 12.89 9.37
C LEU A 279 16.34 13.76 10.64
N SER A 280 15.59 13.31 11.66
CA SER A 280 15.65 13.98 12.96
C SER A 280 16.89 13.50 13.72
N LYS A 281 17.94 14.36 13.78
CA LYS A 281 19.17 14.05 14.51
C LYS A 281 19.04 14.22 16.01
N GLU A 282 18.11 15.06 16.45
CA GLU A 282 17.96 15.48 17.85
C GLU A 282 16.81 14.76 18.58
N ASP A 283 15.84 14.22 17.85
CA ASP A 283 14.67 13.55 18.40
C ASP A 283 14.45 12.18 17.75
N THR A 284 14.93 11.14 18.42
CA THR A 284 14.80 9.73 17.96
C THR A 284 13.36 9.23 17.99
N SER A 285 12.43 9.95 18.62
CA SER A 285 11.01 9.62 18.63
C SER A 285 10.26 10.06 17.38
N LYS A 286 10.95 10.68 16.40
CA LYS A 286 10.34 11.23 15.17
C LYS A 286 11.12 10.84 13.91
N GLY A 287 10.45 11.01 12.77
CA GLY A 287 11.05 10.85 11.44
C GLY A 287 11.62 9.45 11.19
N LEU A 288 12.74 9.39 10.46
CA LEU A 288 13.39 8.13 10.08
C LEU A 288 13.92 7.32 11.26
N SER A 289 14.26 7.97 12.38
CA SER A 289 14.75 7.25 13.58
C SER A 289 13.64 6.42 14.21
N ARG A 290 12.45 7.01 14.42
CA ARG A 290 11.29 6.27 14.92
C ARG A 290 10.87 5.17 13.94
N MET A 291 10.78 5.49 12.65
CA MET A 291 10.47 4.52 11.61
C MET A 291 11.41 3.30 11.66
N SER A 292 12.71 3.54 11.86
CA SER A 292 13.69 2.45 11.97
C SER A 292 13.45 1.57 13.19
N THR A 293 13.06 2.16 14.31
CA THR A 293 12.76 1.42 15.56
C THR A 293 11.49 0.58 15.41
N ASP A 294 10.42 1.16 14.85
CA ASP A 294 9.13 0.46 14.72
C ASP A 294 9.19 -0.69 13.68
N ILE A 295 10.14 -0.64 12.74
CA ILE A 295 10.35 -1.67 11.71
C ILE A 295 11.25 -2.83 12.22
N SER A 296 12.14 -2.56 13.20
CA SER A 296 13.13 -3.54 13.69
C SER A 296 12.57 -4.45 14.76
#